data_caf633564718fbc343572888bdf73d80
#
_entry.id   caf633564718fbc343572888bdf73d80
#
_cell.length_a   1.000
_cell.length_b   1.000
_cell.length_c   1.000
_cell.angle_alpha   90.00
_cell.angle_beta   90.00
_cell.angle_gamma   90.00
#
_symmetry.space_group_name_H-M   'P 1'
#
loop_
_entity.id
_entity.type
_entity.pdbx_description
1 polymer ?
#
loop_
_entity_poly.entity_id
_entity_poly.type
_entity_poly.pdbx_seq_one_letter_code
_entity_poly.pdbx_strand_id
1 'polypeptide(L)'
;MNTEIVYKEDRGMNTDEKDNRISPQNAGSGEESDKRYTLVTVLLVTLTAISVMVMIVSMIYFKKRITGDIEEALTGNREYDRHYALVVRGGDETYWQTAYESMKNEGELTGVYVDRTGDNLPNDYSEYDLMEIAIASRVDGIIYEADDTVDSVVQINKATAAGIPVVTVRSDAPASARRSFIGVSYYNLGNEYGRLIIKACRETAGGSFKKEREEADGDEGFSVLVLTDSTMQDTSQNVVLTALKETLQKKQEDIPEITVKTAEVDNSGEFTAEESIRDLFLGNRLPDIIVCLNETNTVIVYQTMVEMNKVGESIILGYDDSEPILNEIEKEVIYATITVDNQQLGQDCVDALNEYIEYKRVSDYYGVDYKIIDKENLRDDPESGAGYEE
;
A
#
# COMPACT_ATOMS: atom_id res chain seq x y z
N MET A 1 -11.73 -20.49 -62.90
CA MET A 1 -12.38 -19.41 -63.63
C MET A 1 -11.40 -18.23 -63.57
N ASN A 2 -10.39 -18.24 -64.33
CA ASN A 2 -10.08 -17.58 -65.62
C ASN A 2 -10.73 -16.22 -65.80
N THR A 3 -9.89 -15.16 -65.88
CA THR A 3 -9.77 -14.26 -67.02
C THR A 3 -8.65 -13.25 -66.67
N GLU A 4 -7.56 -13.42 -67.21
CA GLU A 4 -6.69 -12.84 -68.26
C GLU A 4 -7.36 -11.77 -69.12
N ILE A 5 -6.59 -10.78 -69.54
CA ILE A 5 -6.51 -10.08 -70.84
C ILE A 5 -5.95 -8.63 -70.58
N VAL A 6 -4.97 -8.07 -71.19
CA VAL A 6 -4.05 -8.18 -72.31
C VAL A 6 -3.56 -6.76 -72.65
N TYR A 7 -2.33 -6.67 -73.04
CA TYR A 7 -1.55 -5.57 -73.64
C TYR A 7 -2.25 -4.66 -74.64
N LYS A 8 -1.79 -3.39 -74.70
CA LYS A 8 -1.53 -2.78 -76.03
C LYS A 8 -0.43 -1.73 -75.98
N GLU A 9 0.64 -2.00 -76.68
CA GLU A 9 1.57 -0.98 -77.24
C GLU A 9 0.83 -0.17 -78.34
N ASP A 10 1.26 1.06 -78.52
CA ASP A 10 1.43 1.58 -79.89
C ASP A 10 2.47 2.73 -79.95
N ARG A 11 3.21 2.70 -81.04
CA ARG A 11 4.35 3.50 -81.49
C ARG A 11 3.90 4.74 -82.31
N GLY A 12 4.79 5.72 -82.36
CA GLY A 12 4.76 6.70 -83.47
C GLY A 12 5.57 7.95 -83.16
N MET A 13 6.76 7.94 -83.51
CA MET A 13 7.63 8.70 -84.43
C MET A 13 7.08 10.05 -84.94
N ASN A 14 7.75 11.18 -84.72
CA ASN A 14 8.57 11.91 -85.69
C ASN A 14 9.06 13.29 -85.25
N THR A 15 10.34 13.52 -85.43
CA THR A 15 11.11 14.71 -85.87
C THR A 15 10.41 16.07 -85.91
N ASP A 16 11.06 17.09 -85.42
CA ASP A 16 11.79 18.12 -86.21
C ASP A 16 12.63 19.08 -85.35
N GLU A 17 13.72 19.39 -85.90
CA GLU A 17 14.82 20.28 -85.58
C GLU A 17 14.39 21.75 -85.59
N LYS A 18 14.82 22.53 -84.58
CA LYS A 18 15.31 23.92 -84.83
C LYS A 18 16.12 24.46 -83.63
N ASP A 19 17.35 24.69 -83.95
CA ASP A 19 18.37 25.54 -83.38
C ASP A 19 17.84 26.90 -82.90
N ASN A 20 18.18 27.30 -81.70
CA ASN A 20 18.44 28.71 -81.42
C ASN A 20 19.30 28.90 -80.12
N ARG A 21 20.46 29.41 -80.29
CA ARG A 21 21.39 29.87 -79.29
C ARG A 21 20.85 31.07 -78.52
N ILE A 22 20.93 31.03 -77.19
CA ILE A 22 21.10 32.24 -76.38
C ILE A 22 21.90 31.87 -75.12
N SER A 23 22.83 32.75 -74.75
CA SER A 23 23.91 32.78 -73.82
C SER A 23 23.57 32.46 -72.31
N PRO A 24 24.56 32.29 -71.46
CA PRO A 24 24.45 31.86 -70.10
C PRO A 24 24.26 33.01 -69.10
N GLN A 25 23.22 32.95 -68.31
CA GLN A 25 23.14 33.72 -67.06
C GLN A 25 22.28 32.91 -66.11
N ASN A 26 22.88 32.27 -65.10
CA ASN A 26 22.50 32.17 -63.69
C ASN A 26 23.23 30.99 -63.05
N ALA A 27 24.49 31.16 -62.78
CA ALA A 27 25.22 30.36 -61.79
C ALA A 27 25.05 31.04 -60.42
N GLY A 28 24.03 30.61 -59.66
CA GLY A 28 23.83 31.19 -58.31
C GLY A 28 22.81 30.48 -57.41
N SER A 29 21.93 29.60 -57.96
CA SER A 29 20.88 29.01 -57.16
C SER A 29 21.08 27.53 -56.79
N GLY A 30 22.11 26.87 -57.33
CA GLY A 30 22.40 25.45 -57.06
C GLY A 30 23.12 25.23 -55.71
N GLU A 31 23.97 26.13 -55.29
CA GLU A 31 24.86 25.95 -54.17
C GLU A 31 24.15 26.15 -52.81
N GLU A 32 23.12 27.00 -52.74
CA GLU A 32 22.31 27.25 -51.54
C GLU A 32 21.26 26.15 -51.29
N SER A 33 20.77 25.56 -52.36
CA SER A 33 19.87 24.38 -52.31
C SER A 33 20.62 23.13 -51.81
N ASP A 34 21.82 22.89 -52.31
CA ASP A 34 22.64 21.74 -51.89
C ASP A 34 23.07 21.83 -50.40
N LYS A 35 23.39 23.02 -49.94
CA LYS A 35 23.70 23.24 -48.51
C LYS A 35 22.51 23.03 -47.58
N ARG A 36 21.27 23.36 -47.99
CA ARG A 36 20.05 23.10 -47.25
C ARG A 36 19.70 21.61 -47.21
N TYR A 37 19.82 20.90 -48.33
CA TYR A 37 19.60 19.45 -48.35
C TYR A 37 20.67 18.71 -47.54
N THR A 38 21.91 19.12 -47.56
CA THR A 38 22.97 18.56 -46.73
C THR A 38 22.71 18.80 -45.25
N LEU A 39 22.22 19.97 -44.86
CA LEU A 39 21.92 20.34 -43.48
C LEU A 39 20.70 19.55 -42.96
N VAL A 40 19.67 19.41 -43.79
CA VAL A 40 18.47 18.58 -43.43
C VAL A 40 18.83 17.08 -43.31
N THR A 41 19.70 16.58 -44.22
CA THR A 41 20.17 15.18 -44.17
C THR A 41 21.02 14.91 -42.92
N VAL A 42 21.91 15.85 -42.55
CA VAL A 42 22.74 15.77 -41.33
C VAL A 42 21.82 15.81 -40.09
N LEU A 43 20.81 16.69 -40.08
CA LEU A 43 19.85 16.79 -38.97
C LEU A 43 19.03 15.50 -38.81
N LEU A 44 18.59 14.91 -39.92
CA LEU A 44 17.86 13.62 -39.92
C LEU A 44 18.75 12.49 -39.41
N VAL A 45 20.00 12.40 -39.86
CA VAL A 45 20.93 11.38 -39.41
C VAL A 45 21.30 11.56 -37.93
N THR A 46 21.45 12.78 -37.44
CA THR A 46 21.68 13.03 -36.00
C THR A 46 20.45 12.69 -35.17
N LEU A 47 19.26 13.01 -35.62
CA LEU A 47 18.01 12.66 -34.93
C LEU A 47 17.80 11.15 -34.83
N THR A 48 18.08 10.41 -35.93
CA THR A 48 18.01 8.95 -35.94
C THR A 48 19.09 8.33 -35.04
N ALA A 49 20.30 8.88 -35.04
CA ALA A 49 21.37 8.42 -34.13
C ALA A 49 21.00 8.62 -32.65
N ILE A 50 20.41 9.78 -32.31
CA ILE A 50 19.93 10.06 -30.95
C ILE A 50 18.77 9.08 -30.57
N SER A 51 17.83 8.84 -31.47
CA SER A 51 16.74 7.89 -31.24
C SER A 51 17.23 6.47 -31.00
N VAL A 52 18.21 6.02 -31.78
CA VAL A 52 18.86 4.70 -31.57
C VAL A 52 19.62 4.67 -30.25
N MET A 53 20.30 5.75 -29.89
CA MET A 53 21.03 5.85 -28.61
C MET A 53 20.06 5.77 -27.41
N VAL A 54 18.94 6.49 -27.45
CA VAL A 54 17.89 6.44 -26.42
C VAL A 54 17.28 5.02 -26.34
N MET A 55 17.07 4.37 -27.48
CA MET A 55 16.58 2.98 -27.52
C MET A 55 17.57 2.00 -26.86
N ILE A 56 18.86 2.16 -27.16
CA ILE A 56 19.94 1.33 -26.56
C ILE A 56 20.03 1.59 -25.05
N VAL A 57 20.00 2.84 -24.62
CA VAL A 57 20.05 3.22 -23.18
C VAL A 57 18.81 2.67 -22.48
N SER A 58 17.62 2.82 -23.08
CA SER A 58 16.38 2.24 -22.55
C SER A 58 16.46 0.71 -22.46
N MET A 59 16.99 0.05 -23.49
CA MET A 59 17.18 -1.40 -23.49
C MET A 59 18.19 -1.87 -22.43
N ILE A 60 19.28 -1.11 -22.21
CA ILE A 60 20.26 -1.40 -21.15
C ILE A 60 19.64 -1.17 -19.78
N TYR A 61 18.87 -0.08 -19.61
CA TYR A 61 18.16 0.22 -18.36
C TYR A 61 17.12 -0.87 -18.05
N PHE A 62 16.30 -1.26 -19.03
CA PHE A 62 15.36 -2.36 -18.88
C PHE A 62 16.07 -3.70 -18.63
N LYS A 63 17.15 -3.97 -19.38
CA LYS A 63 17.95 -5.16 -19.14
C LYS A 63 18.54 -5.17 -17.72
N LYS A 64 19.08 -4.04 -17.24
CA LYS A 64 19.64 -3.94 -15.89
C LYS A 64 18.57 -4.10 -14.80
N ARG A 65 17.34 -3.63 -15.04
CA ARG A 65 16.21 -3.81 -14.11
C ARG A 65 15.68 -5.25 -14.12
N ILE A 66 15.55 -5.88 -15.29
CA ILE A 66 15.13 -7.29 -15.41
C ILE A 66 16.25 -8.26 -15.02
N THR A 67 17.52 -7.93 -15.32
CA THR A 67 18.66 -8.83 -15.04
C THR A 67 19.18 -8.64 -13.61
N GLY A 68 18.93 -7.51 -12.95
CA GLY A 68 19.19 -7.33 -11.53
C GLY A 68 18.43 -8.36 -10.72
N ASP A 69 17.13 -8.47 -10.96
CA ASP A 69 16.27 -9.45 -10.28
C ASP A 69 16.59 -10.90 -10.70
N ILE A 70 17.08 -11.13 -11.93
CA ILE A 70 17.47 -12.46 -12.44
C ILE A 70 18.91 -12.82 -12.06
N GLU A 71 19.84 -11.87 -11.95
CA GLU A 71 21.21 -12.14 -11.51
C GLU A 71 21.29 -12.37 -10.00
N GLU A 72 20.47 -11.71 -9.22
CA GLU A 72 20.28 -12.02 -7.80
C GLU A 72 19.64 -13.42 -7.64
N ALA A 73 18.70 -13.79 -8.50
CA ALA A 73 18.13 -15.14 -8.56
C ALA A 73 19.07 -16.19 -9.17
N LEU A 74 20.05 -15.82 -10.03
CA LEU A 74 20.99 -16.76 -10.68
C LEU A 74 22.39 -16.80 -10.05
N THR A 75 22.80 -15.77 -9.30
CA THR A 75 24.08 -15.77 -8.57
C THR A 75 23.95 -16.21 -7.12
N GLY A 76 22.74 -16.15 -6.58
CA GLY A 76 22.38 -16.86 -5.37
C GLY A 76 21.99 -18.29 -5.74
N ASN A 77 22.94 -19.21 -5.82
CA ASN A 77 22.66 -20.65 -5.79
C ASN A 77 22.22 -21.04 -4.37
N ARG A 78 21.19 -20.31 -3.84
CA ARG A 78 20.50 -20.69 -2.62
C ARG A 78 19.47 -21.73 -3.03
N GLU A 79 19.75 -22.96 -2.68
CA GLU A 79 18.78 -24.04 -2.79
C GLU A 79 17.81 -23.86 -1.61
N TYR A 80 16.59 -23.41 -1.91
CA TYR A 80 15.53 -23.34 -0.92
C TYR A 80 14.88 -24.72 -0.78
N ASP A 81 14.72 -25.16 0.44
CA ASP A 81 14.10 -26.45 0.75
C ASP A 81 12.57 -26.42 0.69
N ARG A 82 11.99 -25.22 0.82
CA ARG A 82 10.53 -25.00 0.92
C ARG A 82 10.12 -23.73 0.19
N HIS A 83 8.85 -23.70 -0.21
CA HIS A 83 8.22 -22.55 -0.84
C HIS A 83 6.94 -22.19 -0.10
N TYR A 84 6.85 -20.94 0.40
CA TYR A 84 5.64 -20.40 1.03
C TYR A 84 5.06 -19.30 0.16
N ALA A 85 3.72 -19.30 0.05
CA ALA A 85 2.97 -18.29 -0.67
C ALA A 85 2.33 -17.31 0.32
N LEU A 86 2.58 -16.02 0.14
CA LEU A 86 1.83 -14.95 0.81
C LEU A 86 0.65 -14.58 -0.08
N VAL A 87 -0.56 -14.72 0.44
CA VAL A 87 -1.81 -14.33 -0.22
C VAL A 87 -2.47 -13.24 0.62
N VAL A 88 -2.54 -12.05 0.06
CA VAL A 88 -3.09 -10.85 0.72
C VAL A 88 -4.10 -10.16 -0.17
N ARG A 89 -5.02 -9.44 0.46
CA ARG A 89 -5.93 -8.53 -0.25
C ARG A 89 -5.16 -7.29 -0.72
N GLY A 90 -5.52 -6.74 -1.86
CA GLY A 90 -4.94 -5.49 -2.33
C GLY A 90 -5.33 -4.29 -1.46
N GLY A 91 -4.61 -3.18 -1.60
CA GLY A 91 -5.01 -1.88 -1.03
C GLY A 91 -4.15 -1.35 0.12
N ASP A 92 -3.25 -2.15 0.70
CA ASP A 92 -2.39 -1.74 1.82
C ASP A 92 -0.91 -2.07 1.51
N GLU A 93 -0.43 -1.48 0.42
CA GLU A 93 0.86 -1.87 -0.18
C GLU A 93 2.05 -1.62 0.76
N THR A 94 2.08 -0.47 1.43
CA THR A 94 3.18 -0.09 2.33
C THR A 94 3.30 -1.04 3.51
N TYR A 95 2.17 -1.36 4.15
CA TYR A 95 2.10 -2.33 5.24
C TYR A 95 2.63 -3.71 4.81
N TRP A 96 2.12 -4.22 3.69
CA TRP A 96 2.50 -5.54 3.20
C TRP A 96 3.94 -5.58 2.69
N GLN A 97 4.50 -4.48 2.19
CA GLN A 97 5.88 -4.44 1.75
C GLN A 97 6.84 -4.72 2.91
N THR A 98 6.69 -4.03 4.04
CA THR A 98 7.55 -4.24 5.23
C THR A 98 7.41 -5.65 5.80
N ALA A 99 6.19 -6.13 5.97
CA ALA A 99 5.92 -7.49 6.44
C ALA A 99 6.47 -8.56 5.48
N TYR A 100 6.31 -8.37 4.18
CA TYR A 100 6.81 -9.29 3.16
C TYR A 100 8.35 -9.32 3.11
N GLU A 101 9.01 -8.17 3.22
CA GLU A 101 10.48 -8.11 3.30
C GLU A 101 10.99 -8.85 4.54
N SER A 102 10.31 -8.71 5.68
CA SER A 102 10.63 -9.48 6.88
C SER A 102 10.43 -10.99 6.68
N MET A 103 9.31 -11.40 6.06
CA MET A 103 9.08 -12.81 5.72
C MET A 103 10.18 -13.38 4.79
N LYS A 104 10.61 -12.59 3.80
CA LYS A 104 11.71 -12.99 2.90
C LYS A 104 13.01 -13.15 3.66
N ASN A 105 13.36 -12.20 4.52
CA ASN A 105 14.57 -12.24 5.32
C ASN A 105 14.60 -13.48 6.23
N GLU A 106 13.50 -13.75 6.94
CA GLU A 106 13.39 -14.95 7.77
C GLU A 106 13.40 -16.24 6.94
N GLY A 107 12.73 -16.22 5.80
CA GLY A 107 12.77 -17.32 4.83
C GLY A 107 14.20 -17.62 4.35
N GLU A 108 14.99 -16.59 4.04
CA GLU A 108 16.40 -16.76 3.66
C GLU A 108 17.27 -17.38 4.78
N LEU A 109 16.99 -17.05 6.03
CA LEU A 109 17.70 -17.61 7.18
C LEU A 109 17.34 -19.07 7.41
N THR A 110 16.11 -19.46 7.08
CA THR A 110 15.55 -20.79 7.36
C THR A 110 15.46 -21.71 6.13
N GLY A 111 15.97 -21.27 4.97
CA GLY A 111 15.95 -22.05 3.73
C GLY A 111 14.57 -22.11 3.05
N VAL A 112 13.75 -21.11 3.26
CA VAL A 112 12.39 -20.99 2.71
C VAL A 112 12.37 -19.88 1.66
N TYR A 113 11.86 -20.18 0.48
CA TYR A 113 11.48 -19.15 -0.49
C TYR A 113 10.07 -18.64 -0.18
N VAL A 114 9.91 -17.35 0.04
CA VAL A 114 8.60 -16.71 0.24
C VAL A 114 8.30 -15.85 -0.96
N ASP A 115 7.16 -16.06 -1.62
CA ASP A 115 6.69 -15.18 -2.68
C ASP A 115 5.29 -14.63 -2.39
N ARG A 116 5.06 -13.40 -2.79
CA ARG A 116 3.74 -12.79 -2.77
C ARG A 116 3.00 -13.20 -4.03
N THR A 117 1.98 -14.03 -3.84
CA THR A 117 1.21 -14.59 -4.95
C THR A 117 0.44 -13.48 -5.65
N GLY A 118 0.67 -13.30 -6.93
CA GLY A 118 0.00 -12.26 -7.73
C GLY A 118 0.91 -11.18 -8.27
N ASP A 119 2.03 -10.85 -7.63
CA ASP A 119 2.93 -9.76 -8.02
C ASP A 119 3.39 -9.81 -9.49
N ASN A 120 3.52 -11.00 -10.03
CA ASN A 120 3.97 -11.22 -11.41
C ASN A 120 2.83 -11.57 -12.38
N LEU A 121 1.57 -11.45 -11.94
CA LEU A 121 0.42 -11.76 -12.77
C LEU A 121 -0.08 -10.52 -13.53
N PRO A 122 -0.52 -10.66 -14.79
CA PRO A 122 -0.88 -9.52 -15.65
C PRO A 122 -2.26 -8.91 -15.34
N ASN A 123 -3.05 -9.51 -14.46
CA ASN A 123 -4.41 -9.10 -14.13
C ASN A 123 -4.59 -9.04 -12.62
N ASP A 124 -5.53 -8.22 -12.18
CA ASP A 124 -6.00 -8.22 -10.80
C ASP A 124 -6.82 -9.49 -10.54
N TYR A 125 -6.31 -10.33 -9.65
CA TYR A 125 -6.97 -11.54 -9.18
C TYR A 125 -7.55 -11.28 -7.79
N SER A 126 -8.70 -11.90 -7.50
CA SER A 126 -9.22 -11.90 -6.14
C SER A 126 -8.31 -12.75 -5.23
N GLU A 127 -8.34 -12.49 -3.92
CA GLU A 127 -7.61 -13.32 -2.95
C GLU A 127 -7.99 -14.80 -3.04
N TYR A 128 -9.21 -15.11 -3.45
CA TYR A 128 -9.66 -16.49 -3.66
C TYR A 128 -9.01 -17.13 -4.88
N ASP A 129 -8.83 -16.37 -5.97
CA ASP A 129 -8.09 -16.84 -7.15
C ASP A 129 -6.61 -17.05 -6.81
N LEU A 130 -6.02 -16.15 -6.01
CA LEU A 130 -4.65 -16.27 -5.55
C LEU A 130 -4.45 -17.50 -4.65
N MET A 131 -5.41 -17.80 -3.77
CA MET A 131 -5.42 -19.05 -2.99
C MET A 131 -5.49 -20.28 -3.89
N GLU A 132 -6.32 -20.27 -4.93
CA GLU A 132 -6.38 -21.36 -5.92
C GLU A 132 -5.05 -21.56 -6.65
N ILE A 133 -4.37 -20.45 -7.02
CA ILE A 133 -3.06 -20.49 -7.65
C ILE A 133 -2.01 -21.08 -6.70
N ALA A 134 -1.98 -20.66 -5.44
CA ALA A 134 -1.06 -21.19 -4.43
C ALA A 134 -1.28 -22.69 -4.21
N ILE A 135 -2.54 -23.14 -4.08
CA ILE A 135 -2.90 -24.56 -3.95
C ILE A 135 -2.47 -25.35 -5.20
N ALA A 136 -2.74 -24.84 -6.40
CA ALA A 136 -2.38 -25.49 -7.65
C ALA A 136 -0.86 -25.59 -7.85
N SER A 137 -0.12 -24.59 -7.38
CA SER A 137 1.36 -24.55 -7.40
C SER A 137 1.99 -25.52 -6.40
N ARG A 138 1.21 -26.11 -5.49
CA ARG A 138 1.66 -27.06 -4.47
C ARG A 138 2.78 -26.51 -3.60
N VAL A 139 2.61 -25.26 -3.15
CA VAL A 139 3.52 -24.66 -2.17
C VAL A 139 3.54 -25.46 -0.88
N ASP A 140 4.61 -25.35 -0.10
CA ASP A 140 4.77 -26.09 1.15
C ASP A 140 4.01 -25.47 2.33
N GLY A 141 3.61 -24.18 2.20
CA GLY A 141 2.81 -23.45 3.18
C GLY A 141 2.17 -22.20 2.58
N ILE A 142 1.08 -21.74 3.18
CA ILE A 142 0.39 -20.52 2.77
C ILE A 142 0.25 -19.60 3.99
N ILE A 143 0.63 -18.34 3.82
CA ILE A 143 0.38 -17.22 4.73
C ILE A 143 -0.78 -16.44 4.11
N TYR A 144 -1.91 -16.38 4.77
CA TYR A 144 -3.14 -15.85 4.18
C TYR A 144 -3.77 -14.75 5.04
N GLU A 145 -3.96 -13.55 4.45
CA GLU A 145 -4.80 -12.52 5.04
C GLU A 145 -6.27 -12.92 4.87
N ALA A 146 -6.74 -13.75 5.77
CA ALA A 146 -8.11 -14.25 5.75
C ALA A 146 -9.09 -13.16 6.22
N ASP A 147 -10.38 -13.41 5.99
CA ASP A 147 -11.48 -12.74 6.66
C ASP A 147 -12.39 -13.80 7.33
N ASP A 148 -13.35 -13.36 8.14
CA ASP A 148 -14.28 -14.27 8.84
C ASP A 148 -15.47 -14.67 7.93
N THR A 149 -15.22 -14.81 6.62
CA THR A 149 -16.23 -15.23 5.65
C THR A 149 -16.25 -16.75 5.46
N VAL A 150 -17.37 -17.26 4.95
CA VAL A 150 -17.48 -18.66 4.56
C VAL A 150 -16.50 -19.03 3.46
N ASP A 151 -16.22 -18.10 2.55
CA ASP A 151 -15.34 -18.33 1.41
C ASP A 151 -13.88 -18.47 1.85
N SER A 152 -13.38 -17.63 2.76
CA SER A 152 -12.06 -17.79 3.37
C SER A 152 -11.93 -19.14 4.09
N VAL A 153 -12.94 -19.53 4.86
CA VAL A 153 -12.95 -20.83 5.53
C VAL A 153 -12.89 -21.99 4.52
N VAL A 154 -13.63 -21.90 3.42
CA VAL A 154 -13.61 -22.91 2.35
C VAL A 154 -12.24 -23.02 1.69
N GLN A 155 -11.60 -21.91 1.37
CA GLN A 155 -10.28 -21.90 0.74
C GLN A 155 -9.19 -22.44 1.67
N ILE A 156 -9.17 -22.06 2.95
CA ILE A 156 -8.24 -22.61 3.93
C ILE A 156 -8.43 -24.11 4.08
N ASN A 157 -9.68 -24.56 4.20
CA ASN A 157 -9.99 -25.99 4.33
C ASN A 157 -9.57 -26.79 3.09
N LYS A 158 -9.71 -26.20 1.89
CA LYS A 158 -9.27 -26.80 0.63
C LYS A 158 -7.74 -26.95 0.57
N ALA A 159 -6.98 -25.91 0.94
CA ALA A 159 -5.52 -25.97 1.01
C ALA A 159 -5.07 -27.05 2.01
N THR A 160 -5.69 -27.07 3.20
CA THR A 160 -5.37 -28.05 4.25
C THR A 160 -5.70 -29.48 3.82
N ALA A 161 -6.82 -29.70 3.11
CA ALA A 161 -7.17 -31.00 2.55
C ALA A 161 -6.20 -31.48 1.46
N ALA A 162 -5.58 -30.53 0.73
CA ALA A 162 -4.49 -30.80 -0.21
C ALA A 162 -3.15 -31.07 0.48
N GLY A 163 -3.07 -30.98 1.80
CA GLY A 163 -1.88 -31.22 2.60
C GLY A 163 -1.01 -29.97 2.81
N ILE A 164 -1.48 -28.78 2.40
CA ILE A 164 -0.77 -27.52 2.53
C ILE A 164 -1.21 -26.83 3.83
N PRO A 165 -0.32 -26.63 4.82
CA PRO A 165 -0.65 -25.89 6.02
C PRO A 165 -0.90 -24.41 5.69
N VAL A 166 -1.88 -23.82 6.38
CA VAL A 166 -2.21 -22.41 6.26
C VAL A 166 -2.08 -21.75 7.63
N VAL A 167 -1.38 -20.62 7.69
CA VAL A 167 -1.44 -19.69 8.80
C VAL A 167 -2.18 -18.43 8.34
N THR A 168 -3.00 -17.87 9.21
CA THR A 168 -3.68 -16.60 8.94
C THR A 168 -2.89 -15.46 9.55
N VAL A 169 -2.90 -14.30 8.90
CA VAL A 169 -2.14 -13.12 9.30
C VAL A 169 -3.02 -11.88 9.28
N ARG A 170 -2.81 -10.96 10.23
CA ARG A 170 -3.54 -9.69 10.39
C ARG A 170 -5.03 -9.88 10.71
N SER A 171 -5.77 -10.61 9.90
CA SER A 171 -7.14 -11.00 10.15
C SER A 171 -7.31 -12.53 10.10
N ASP A 172 -8.33 -13.05 10.75
CA ASP A 172 -8.44 -14.47 11.06
C ASP A 172 -9.75 -15.09 10.58
N ALA A 173 -9.68 -16.39 10.28
CA ALA A 173 -10.83 -17.25 10.01
C ALA A 173 -10.89 -18.41 11.02
N PRO A 174 -11.29 -18.17 12.27
CA PRO A 174 -11.15 -19.15 13.37
C PRO A 174 -12.00 -20.43 13.16
N ALA A 175 -13.02 -20.37 12.32
CA ALA A 175 -13.84 -21.54 11.97
C ALA A 175 -13.18 -22.48 10.95
N SER A 176 -12.00 -22.12 10.42
CA SER A 176 -11.26 -22.88 9.43
C SER A 176 -10.28 -23.89 10.05
N ALA A 177 -9.67 -24.69 9.17
CA ALA A 177 -8.60 -25.62 9.55
C ALA A 177 -7.18 -24.98 9.54
N ARG A 178 -7.08 -23.65 9.68
CA ARG A 178 -5.79 -22.96 9.82
C ARG A 178 -4.95 -23.56 10.94
N ARG A 179 -3.65 -23.39 10.89
CA ARG A 179 -2.71 -23.93 11.89
C ARG A 179 -2.41 -22.92 12.99
N SER A 180 -2.31 -21.66 12.64
CA SER A 180 -2.08 -20.55 13.57
C SER A 180 -2.68 -19.28 13.04
N PHE A 181 -2.96 -18.32 13.93
CA PHE A 181 -3.20 -16.92 13.61
C PHE A 181 -2.03 -16.08 14.13
N ILE A 182 -1.49 -15.22 13.28
CA ILE A 182 -0.42 -14.28 13.61
C ILE A 182 -1.00 -12.86 13.50
N GLY A 183 -0.99 -12.12 14.61
CA GLY A 183 -1.55 -10.76 14.59
C GLY A 183 -1.56 -10.10 15.95
N VAL A 184 -1.94 -8.82 15.96
CA VAL A 184 -2.09 -8.04 17.18
C VAL A 184 -3.38 -8.44 17.92
N SER A 185 -3.36 -8.32 19.25
CA SER A 185 -4.58 -8.45 20.04
C SER A 185 -5.46 -7.21 19.86
N TYR A 186 -6.52 -7.31 19.07
CA TYR A 186 -7.48 -6.20 18.88
C TYR A 186 -8.14 -5.72 20.18
N TYR A 187 -8.29 -6.61 21.15
CA TYR A 187 -8.75 -6.23 22.49
C TYR A 187 -7.73 -5.34 23.23
N ASN A 188 -6.43 -5.69 23.16
CA ASN A 188 -5.38 -4.86 23.73
C ASN A 188 -5.26 -3.53 22.99
N LEU A 189 -5.34 -3.54 21.66
CA LEU A 189 -5.33 -2.34 20.83
C LEU A 189 -6.48 -1.39 21.24
N GLY A 190 -7.69 -1.91 21.39
CA GLY A 190 -8.83 -1.11 21.86
C GLY A 190 -8.65 -0.53 23.27
N ASN A 191 -8.06 -1.31 24.20
CA ASN A 191 -7.71 -0.81 25.52
C ASN A 191 -6.69 0.34 25.43
N GLU A 192 -5.74 0.25 24.51
CA GLU A 192 -4.71 1.28 24.35
C GLU A 192 -5.28 2.58 23.78
N TYR A 193 -6.13 2.51 22.76
CA TYR A 193 -6.87 3.68 22.29
C TYR A 193 -7.70 4.31 23.43
N GLY A 194 -8.34 3.49 24.25
CA GLY A 194 -9.06 3.98 25.43
C GLY A 194 -8.15 4.73 26.40
N ARG A 195 -6.92 4.26 26.64
CA ARG A 195 -5.92 4.94 27.49
C ARG A 195 -5.44 6.25 26.88
N LEU A 196 -5.17 6.26 25.55
CA LEU A 196 -4.76 7.46 24.82
C LEU A 196 -5.85 8.53 24.87
N ILE A 197 -7.11 8.15 24.68
CA ILE A 197 -8.25 9.08 24.83
C ILE A 197 -8.29 9.68 26.23
N ILE A 198 -8.14 8.86 27.28
CA ILE A 198 -8.12 9.33 28.67
C ILE A 198 -6.94 10.28 28.91
N LYS A 199 -5.73 9.94 28.39
CA LYS A 199 -4.54 10.81 28.47
C LYS A 199 -4.81 12.15 27.80
N ALA A 200 -5.30 12.15 26.57
CA ALA A 200 -5.63 13.35 25.81
C ALA A 200 -6.69 14.23 26.51
N CYS A 201 -7.76 13.61 27.03
CA CYS A 201 -8.78 14.35 27.79
C CYS A 201 -8.22 15.03 29.06
N ARG A 202 -7.31 14.38 29.77
CA ARG A 202 -6.68 14.97 30.98
C ARG A 202 -5.77 16.15 30.65
N GLU A 203 -4.99 16.03 29.60
CA GLU A 203 -4.07 17.09 29.16
C GLU A 203 -4.84 18.32 28.66
N THR A 204 -5.94 18.10 27.92
CA THR A 204 -6.78 19.17 27.40
C THR A 204 -7.71 19.79 28.45
N ALA A 205 -8.14 19.02 29.45
CA ALA A 205 -9.04 19.53 30.52
C ALA A 205 -8.48 20.70 31.31
N GLY A 206 -7.15 20.90 31.32
CA GLY A 206 -6.48 22.03 31.96
C GLY A 206 -6.14 23.21 31.04
N GLY A 207 -6.38 23.10 29.74
CA GLY A 207 -5.91 24.03 28.69
C GLY A 207 -6.98 24.98 28.12
N SER A 208 -6.52 25.87 27.21
CA SER A 208 -7.36 26.87 26.52
C SER A 208 -8.47 26.23 25.68
N PHE A 209 -8.26 25.05 25.17
CA PHE A 209 -9.19 24.29 24.35
C PHE A 209 -10.54 24.03 25.02
N LYS A 210 -10.54 23.77 26.34
CA LYS A 210 -11.75 23.56 27.13
C LYS A 210 -12.48 24.87 27.43
N LYS A 211 -11.75 25.95 27.70
CA LYS A 211 -12.34 27.28 28.06
C LYS A 211 -13.14 27.88 26.90
N GLU A 212 -12.59 27.83 25.70
CA GLU A 212 -13.29 28.37 24.51
C GLU A 212 -14.57 27.58 24.20
N ARG A 213 -14.60 26.32 24.60
CA ARG A 213 -15.69 25.39 24.39
C ARG A 213 -16.83 25.52 25.39
N GLU A 214 -16.51 25.61 26.67
CA GLU A 214 -17.49 25.85 27.76
C GLU A 214 -18.24 27.17 27.57
N GLU A 215 -17.55 28.19 27.04
CA GLU A 215 -18.16 29.49 26.72
C GLU A 215 -19.09 29.43 25.50
N ALA A 216 -18.88 28.49 24.57
CA ALA A 216 -19.65 28.41 23.32
C ALA A 216 -20.95 27.57 23.44
N ASP A 217 -20.95 26.42 24.13
CA ASP A 217 -22.04 25.45 24.09
C ASP A 217 -22.57 24.93 25.40
N GLY A 218 -21.89 25.19 26.54
CA GLY A 218 -22.31 24.65 27.84
C GLY A 218 -22.23 23.13 27.99
N ASP A 219 -21.58 22.42 27.05
CA ASP A 219 -21.38 20.98 27.10
C ASP A 219 -20.06 20.63 27.75
N GLU A 220 -20.12 19.99 28.93
CA GLU A 220 -18.95 19.63 29.74
C GLU A 220 -18.28 18.32 29.30
N GLY A 221 -18.87 17.58 28.34
CA GLY A 221 -18.41 16.27 27.89
C GLY A 221 -17.39 16.29 26.73
N PHE A 222 -16.71 15.19 26.50
CA PHE A 222 -15.87 14.94 25.33
C PHE A 222 -16.59 14.07 24.30
N SER A 223 -16.47 14.44 23.03
CA SER A 223 -16.99 13.66 21.90
C SER A 223 -15.85 12.95 21.17
N VAL A 224 -15.95 11.63 21.02
CA VAL A 224 -14.98 10.79 20.31
C VAL A 224 -15.67 10.20 19.08
N LEU A 225 -15.04 10.34 17.91
CA LEU A 225 -15.46 9.70 16.68
C LEU A 225 -14.44 8.62 16.31
N VAL A 226 -14.87 7.39 16.21
CA VAL A 226 -14.02 6.29 15.71
C VAL A 226 -14.40 6.01 14.26
N LEU A 227 -13.42 6.10 13.37
CA LEU A 227 -13.59 5.79 11.95
C LEU A 227 -13.36 4.30 11.75
N THR A 228 -14.37 3.64 11.19
CA THR A 228 -14.34 2.21 10.84
C THR A 228 -14.32 2.03 9.32
N ASP A 229 -13.69 0.98 8.86
CA ASP A 229 -13.60 0.62 7.46
C ASP A 229 -14.83 -0.22 7.06
N SER A 230 -15.66 0.28 6.14
CA SER A 230 -16.86 -0.44 5.68
C SER A 230 -16.54 -1.62 4.77
N THR A 231 -15.31 -1.70 4.24
CA THR A 231 -14.87 -2.81 3.38
C THR A 231 -14.38 -4.02 4.17
N MET A 232 -14.04 -3.83 5.46
CA MET A 232 -13.65 -4.92 6.34
C MET A 232 -14.86 -5.69 6.85
N GLN A 233 -14.89 -6.98 6.56
CA GLN A 233 -16.00 -7.88 6.95
C GLN A 233 -15.70 -8.69 8.21
N ASP A 234 -14.53 -8.48 8.83
CA ASP A 234 -14.16 -9.18 10.05
C ASP A 234 -14.70 -8.50 11.31
N THR A 235 -14.57 -9.16 12.45
CA THR A 235 -15.04 -8.67 13.74
C THR A 235 -14.01 -7.82 14.48
N SER A 236 -12.81 -7.61 13.93
CA SER A 236 -11.67 -6.97 14.58
C SER A 236 -11.99 -5.55 15.06
N GLN A 237 -12.59 -4.72 14.20
CA GLN A 237 -13.00 -3.36 14.54
C GLN A 237 -14.02 -3.32 15.69
N ASN A 238 -14.96 -4.28 15.72
CA ASN A 238 -15.92 -4.38 16.80
C ASN A 238 -15.28 -4.76 18.15
N VAL A 239 -14.23 -5.60 18.12
CA VAL A 239 -13.44 -5.95 19.31
C VAL A 239 -12.68 -4.72 19.82
N VAL A 240 -12.04 -3.96 18.94
CA VAL A 240 -11.37 -2.68 19.28
C VAL A 240 -12.37 -1.71 19.93
N LEU A 241 -13.51 -1.49 19.30
CA LEU A 241 -14.55 -0.57 19.80
C LEU A 241 -15.10 -1.02 21.18
N THR A 242 -15.29 -2.32 21.37
CA THR A 242 -15.77 -2.86 22.64
C THR A 242 -14.75 -2.63 23.75
N ALA A 243 -13.49 -2.99 23.53
CA ALA A 243 -12.43 -2.83 24.50
C ALA A 243 -12.13 -1.35 24.83
N LEU A 244 -12.18 -0.48 23.82
CA LEU A 244 -12.07 0.97 23.98
C LEU A 244 -13.17 1.49 24.90
N LYS A 245 -14.44 1.17 24.62
CA LYS A 245 -15.60 1.58 25.44
C LYS A 245 -15.52 1.05 26.86
N GLU A 246 -15.14 -0.22 27.05
CA GLU A 246 -14.92 -0.80 28.37
C GLU A 246 -13.82 -0.07 29.15
N THR A 247 -12.73 0.31 28.50
CA THR A 247 -11.63 1.06 29.13
C THR A 247 -12.09 2.44 29.57
N LEU A 248 -12.86 3.14 28.74
CA LEU A 248 -13.42 4.45 29.09
C LEU A 248 -14.39 4.34 30.27
N GLN A 249 -15.25 3.32 30.31
CA GLN A 249 -16.21 3.10 31.40
C GLN A 249 -15.52 2.82 32.76
N LYS A 250 -14.42 2.08 32.74
CA LYS A 250 -13.70 1.68 33.98
C LYS A 250 -12.95 2.85 34.65
N LYS A 251 -12.68 3.96 33.93
CA LYS A 251 -11.80 5.07 34.41
C LYS A 251 -12.45 6.45 34.39
N GLN A 252 -13.77 6.53 34.38
CA GLN A 252 -14.50 7.80 34.28
C GLN A 252 -14.54 8.66 35.57
N GLU A 253 -14.03 8.18 36.71
CA GLU A 253 -14.19 8.90 38.00
C GLU A 253 -13.51 10.29 38.05
N ASP A 254 -12.50 10.54 37.20
CA ASP A 254 -11.69 11.77 37.23
C ASP A 254 -11.76 12.63 35.95
N ILE A 255 -12.58 12.27 34.98
CA ILE A 255 -12.69 12.98 33.68
C ILE A 255 -14.16 13.22 33.32
N PRO A 256 -14.47 14.30 32.56
CA PRO A 256 -15.81 14.55 32.04
C PRO A 256 -16.38 13.37 31.26
N GLU A 257 -17.70 13.34 31.10
CA GLU A 257 -18.38 12.30 30.31
C GLU A 257 -17.79 12.21 28.90
N ILE A 258 -17.51 10.99 28.43
CA ILE A 258 -17.01 10.74 27.09
C ILE A 258 -18.08 10.02 26.26
N THR A 259 -18.53 10.65 25.19
CA THR A 259 -19.46 10.07 24.23
C THR A 259 -18.71 9.53 23.02
N VAL A 260 -18.83 8.22 22.74
CA VAL A 260 -18.18 7.55 21.60
C VAL A 260 -19.20 7.28 20.50
N LYS A 261 -18.95 7.85 19.34
CA LYS A 261 -19.68 7.58 18.08
C LYS A 261 -18.78 6.87 17.08
N THR A 262 -19.36 6.20 16.13
CA THR A 262 -18.65 5.56 15.01
C THR A 262 -19.14 6.15 13.70
N ALA A 263 -18.26 6.23 12.72
CA ALA A 263 -18.61 6.52 11.33
C ALA A 263 -17.88 5.51 10.42
N GLU A 264 -18.61 5.00 9.44
CA GLU A 264 -18.06 4.10 8.42
C GLU A 264 -17.44 4.92 7.31
N VAL A 265 -16.22 4.53 6.89
CA VAL A 265 -15.48 5.09 5.77
C VAL A 265 -15.41 4.04 4.68
N ASP A 266 -15.73 4.39 3.45
CA ASP A 266 -15.62 3.51 2.29
C ASP A 266 -14.16 3.51 1.77
N ASN A 267 -13.38 2.55 2.25
CA ASN A 267 -11.98 2.35 1.85
C ASN A 267 -11.83 1.47 0.59
N SER A 268 -12.86 1.35 -0.24
CA SER A 268 -12.76 0.65 -1.54
C SER A 268 -11.81 1.35 -2.53
N GLY A 269 -11.43 2.58 -2.26
CA GLY A 269 -10.46 3.38 -2.99
C GLY A 269 -10.12 4.66 -2.23
N GLU A 270 -8.95 5.25 -2.52
CA GLU A 270 -8.48 6.47 -1.88
C GLU A 270 -9.48 7.63 -2.03
N PHE A 271 -10.04 7.80 -3.24
CA PHE A 271 -11.03 8.85 -3.52
C PHE A 271 -12.33 8.66 -2.74
N THR A 272 -12.84 7.43 -2.61
CA THR A 272 -14.07 7.14 -1.85
C THR A 272 -13.86 7.34 -0.36
N ALA A 273 -12.70 7.03 0.17
CA ALA A 273 -12.33 7.29 1.55
C ALA A 273 -12.21 8.80 1.82
N GLU A 274 -11.58 9.56 0.92
CA GLU A 274 -11.49 11.02 1.00
C GLU A 274 -12.88 11.67 1.00
N GLU A 275 -13.77 11.28 0.08
CA GLU A 275 -15.14 11.78 0.01
C GLU A 275 -15.90 11.48 1.30
N SER A 276 -15.82 10.24 1.81
CA SER A 276 -16.47 9.82 3.05
C SER A 276 -16.02 10.66 4.26
N ILE A 277 -14.72 10.90 4.42
CA ILE A 277 -14.17 11.68 5.53
C ILE A 277 -14.49 13.16 5.37
N ARG A 278 -14.39 13.72 4.17
CA ARG A 278 -14.72 15.11 3.89
C ARG A 278 -16.19 15.41 4.21
N ASP A 279 -17.10 14.51 3.85
CA ASP A 279 -18.53 14.65 4.15
C ASP A 279 -18.81 14.67 5.66
N LEU A 280 -18.07 13.90 6.46
CA LEU A 280 -18.17 13.93 7.93
C LEU A 280 -17.79 15.31 8.50
N PHE A 281 -16.88 16.03 7.84
CA PHE A 281 -16.38 17.34 8.28
C PHE A 281 -17.16 18.52 7.72
N LEU A 282 -17.97 18.30 6.65
CA LEU A 282 -18.83 19.31 6.06
C LEU A 282 -20.14 19.44 6.86
N GLY A 283 -20.34 20.60 7.45
CA GLY A 283 -21.64 20.96 8.08
C GLY A 283 -21.87 20.45 9.48
N ASN A 284 -20.96 19.69 10.07
CA ASN A 284 -21.03 19.23 11.46
C ASN A 284 -19.94 19.88 12.31
N ARG A 285 -20.22 20.01 13.59
CA ARG A 285 -19.19 20.32 14.58
C ARG A 285 -18.23 19.12 14.62
N LEU A 286 -16.92 19.39 14.55
CA LEU A 286 -15.92 18.33 14.67
C LEU A 286 -15.98 17.69 16.08
N PRO A 287 -15.75 16.38 16.18
CA PRO A 287 -15.57 15.73 17.48
C PRO A 287 -14.28 16.23 18.14
N ASP A 288 -14.17 16.06 19.43
CA ASP A 288 -12.95 16.46 20.16
C ASP A 288 -11.77 15.57 19.88
N ILE A 289 -12.06 14.29 19.67
CA ILE A 289 -11.06 13.26 19.35
C ILE A 289 -11.56 12.44 18.17
N ILE A 290 -10.68 12.24 17.19
CA ILE A 290 -10.88 11.34 16.05
C ILE A 290 -9.92 10.17 16.20
N VAL A 291 -10.44 8.96 16.15
CA VAL A 291 -9.65 7.71 16.18
C VAL A 291 -9.70 7.05 14.81
N CYS A 292 -8.54 6.86 14.21
CA CYS A 292 -8.38 6.16 12.95
C CYS A 292 -7.82 4.76 13.21
N LEU A 293 -8.41 3.74 12.61
CA LEU A 293 -8.03 2.34 12.83
C LEU A 293 -7.20 1.75 11.68
N ASN A 294 -6.84 2.57 10.68
CA ASN A 294 -5.93 2.22 9.59
C ASN A 294 -5.14 3.44 9.11
N GLU A 295 -4.08 3.20 8.33
CA GLU A 295 -3.20 4.22 7.76
C GLU A 295 -3.97 5.19 6.86
N THR A 296 -4.73 4.68 5.90
CA THR A 296 -5.48 5.48 4.92
C THR A 296 -6.36 6.52 5.60
N ASN A 297 -7.16 6.12 6.58
CA ASN A 297 -8.01 7.04 7.32
C ASN A 297 -7.19 8.06 8.14
N THR A 298 -6.05 7.64 8.70
CA THR A 298 -5.16 8.54 9.43
C THR A 298 -4.62 9.65 8.53
N VAL A 299 -4.13 9.28 7.36
CA VAL A 299 -3.58 10.21 6.36
C VAL A 299 -4.66 11.16 5.85
N ILE A 300 -5.80 10.65 5.44
CA ILE A 300 -6.89 11.48 4.89
C ILE A 300 -7.45 12.43 5.95
N VAL A 301 -7.58 12.00 7.20
CA VAL A 301 -8.08 12.86 8.29
C VAL A 301 -7.16 14.06 8.51
N TYR A 302 -5.85 13.86 8.67
CA TYR A 302 -4.96 15.00 8.90
C TYR A 302 -4.88 15.91 7.67
N GLN A 303 -4.86 15.36 6.46
CA GLN A 303 -4.86 16.15 5.22
C GLN A 303 -6.14 17.01 5.12
N THR A 304 -7.31 16.44 5.38
CA THR A 304 -8.58 17.15 5.40
C THR A 304 -8.60 18.26 6.45
N MET A 305 -8.03 18.02 7.64
CA MET A 305 -7.91 19.03 8.69
C MET A 305 -7.01 20.20 8.24
N VAL A 306 -5.89 19.91 7.59
CA VAL A 306 -4.98 20.93 7.03
C VAL A 306 -5.67 21.72 5.93
N GLU A 307 -6.32 21.07 4.96
CA GLU A 307 -7.00 21.71 3.85
C GLU A 307 -8.14 22.63 4.30
N MET A 308 -8.90 22.20 5.31
CA MET A 308 -10.01 22.99 5.87
C MET A 308 -9.56 24.03 6.90
N ASN A 309 -8.23 24.15 7.16
CA ASN A 309 -7.67 25.03 8.19
C ASN A 309 -8.29 24.79 9.59
N LYS A 310 -8.45 23.52 9.95
CA LYS A 310 -9.05 23.02 11.19
C LYS A 310 -8.06 22.28 12.10
N VAL A 311 -6.76 22.39 11.81
CA VAL A 311 -5.71 21.80 12.65
C VAL A 311 -5.82 22.35 14.06
N GLY A 312 -5.84 21.44 15.05
CA GLY A 312 -6.02 21.77 16.47
C GLY A 312 -7.49 21.88 16.93
N GLU A 313 -8.50 21.79 16.04
CA GLU A 313 -9.91 21.70 16.43
C GLU A 313 -10.30 20.29 16.95
N SER A 314 -9.54 19.27 16.59
CA SER A 314 -9.70 17.88 17.04
C SER A 314 -8.34 17.26 17.32
N ILE A 315 -8.28 16.35 18.28
CA ILE A 315 -7.13 15.50 18.55
C ILE A 315 -7.22 14.27 17.64
N ILE A 316 -6.17 13.96 16.90
CA ILE A 316 -6.12 12.81 16.01
C ILE A 316 -5.31 11.70 16.69
N LEU A 317 -5.92 10.53 16.86
CA LEU A 317 -5.25 9.28 17.23
C LEU A 317 -5.20 8.39 15.97
N GLY A 318 -3.99 8.18 15.49
CA GLY A 318 -3.73 7.49 14.23
C GLY A 318 -3.45 5.99 14.37
N TYR A 319 -3.20 5.37 13.25
CA TYR A 319 -2.70 4.01 13.10
C TYR A 319 -1.63 4.00 12.03
N ASP A 320 -0.55 3.21 12.24
CA ASP A 320 0.62 3.06 11.40
C ASP A 320 1.74 4.10 11.68
N ASP A 321 2.95 3.80 11.21
CA ASP A 321 4.17 4.62 11.38
C ASP A 321 4.78 5.06 10.05
N SER A 322 3.97 5.17 9.00
CA SER A 322 4.42 5.69 7.72
C SER A 322 4.98 7.11 7.86
N GLU A 323 5.96 7.44 7.02
CA GLU A 323 6.65 8.72 7.04
C GLU A 323 5.71 9.95 7.06
N PRO A 324 4.59 9.97 6.28
CA PRO A 324 3.62 11.06 6.38
C PRO A 324 3.02 11.22 7.79
N ILE A 325 2.70 10.11 8.47
CA ILE A 325 2.12 10.13 9.82
C ILE A 325 3.15 10.63 10.85
N LEU A 326 4.38 10.11 10.80
CA LEU A 326 5.45 10.53 11.72
C LEU A 326 5.78 12.01 11.59
N ASN A 327 5.81 12.53 10.36
CA ASN A 327 6.01 13.96 10.10
C ASN A 327 4.92 14.84 10.72
N GLU A 328 3.67 14.37 10.74
CA GLU A 328 2.55 15.13 11.33
C GLU A 328 2.46 14.97 12.86
N ILE A 329 3.04 13.92 13.44
CA ILE A 329 3.26 13.81 14.88
C ILE A 329 4.32 14.84 15.33
N GLU A 330 5.41 15.00 14.59
CA GLU A 330 6.44 16.00 14.90
C GLU A 330 5.87 17.43 14.91
N LYS A 331 4.96 17.72 13.98
CA LYS A 331 4.25 19.01 13.87
C LYS A 331 3.07 19.15 14.84
N GLU A 332 2.78 18.15 15.66
CA GLU A 332 1.64 18.11 16.59
C GLU A 332 0.26 18.21 15.91
N VAL A 333 0.16 17.85 14.63
CA VAL A 333 -1.12 17.69 13.93
C VAL A 333 -1.79 16.38 14.35
N ILE A 334 -1.00 15.30 14.42
CA ILE A 334 -1.42 14.02 15.00
C ILE A 334 -0.87 13.92 16.41
N TYR A 335 -1.73 13.60 17.37
CA TYR A 335 -1.37 13.52 18.79
C TYR A 335 -0.53 12.28 19.10
N ALA A 336 -0.96 11.13 18.62
CA ALA A 336 -0.26 9.86 18.73
C ALA A 336 -0.76 8.88 17.66
N THR A 337 0.06 7.89 17.37
CA THR A 337 -0.30 6.75 16.51
C THR A 337 0.03 5.43 17.20
N ILE A 338 -0.65 4.36 16.80
CA ILE A 338 -0.30 3.00 17.20
C ILE A 338 0.17 2.26 15.95
N THR A 339 1.36 1.67 16.01
CA THR A 339 1.91 0.83 14.94
C THR A 339 2.15 -0.59 15.40
N VAL A 340 1.96 -1.56 14.52
CA VAL A 340 2.22 -2.98 14.75
C VAL A 340 3.64 -3.29 14.34
N ASP A 341 4.32 -4.17 15.09
CA ASP A 341 5.66 -4.64 14.72
C ASP A 341 5.58 -5.57 13.48
N ASN A 342 5.64 -4.94 12.29
CA ASN A 342 5.56 -5.63 11.01
C ASN A 342 6.78 -6.54 10.75
N GLN A 343 7.91 -6.27 11.40
CA GLN A 343 9.09 -7.13 11.34
C GLN A 343 8.83 -8.43 12.10
N GLN A 344 8.35 -8.34 13.35
CA GLN A 344 7.95 -9.51 14.12
C GLN A 344 6.85 -10.30 13.42
N LEU A 345 5.83 -9.61 12.88
CA LEU A 345 4.73 -10.24 12.15
C LEU A 345 5.23 -11.12 11.01
N GLY A 346 6.18 -10.60 10.21
CA GLY A 346 6.77 -11.35 9.11
C GLY A 346 7.56 -12.58 9.57
N GLN A 347 8.38 -12.42 10.61
CA GLN A 347 9.16 -13.53 11.21
C GLN A 347 8.23 -14.61 11.75
N ASP A 348 7.26 -14.24 12.58
CA ASP A 348 6.33 -15.18 13.21
C ASP A 348 5.50 -15.98 12.20
N CYS A 349 5.18 -15.40 11.02
CA CYS A 349 4.48 -16.11 9.94
C CYS A 349 5.31 -17.28 9.38
N VAL A 350 6.60 -17.03 9.11
CA VAL A 350 7.52 -18.06 8.58
C VAL A 350 7.81 -19.11 9.65
N ASP A 351 8.05 -18.68 10.87
CA ASP A 351 8.37 -19.55 11.99
C ASP A 351 7.20 -20.47 12.35
N ALA A 352 5.97 -19.96 12.35
CA ALA A 352 4.78 -20.76 12.61
C ALA A 352 4.59 -21.89 11.58
N LEU A 353 4.84 -21.60 10.30
CA LEU A 353 4.80 -22.64 9.26
C LEU A 353 5.94 -23.64 9.40
N ASN A 354 7.15 -23.17 9.67
CA ASN A 354 8.33 -24.02 9.90
C ASN A 354 8.09 -24.95 11.08
N GLU A 355 7.62 -24.43 12.22
CA GLU A 355 7.30 -25.20 13.41
C GLU A 355 6.24 -26.28 13.11
N TYR A 356 5.16 -25.91 12.42
CA TYR A 356 4.13 -26.88 12.06
C TYR A 356 4.65 -27.96 11.10
N ILE A 357 5.45 -27.59 10.10
CA ILE A 357 5.96 -28.56 9.12
C ILE A 357 6.90 -29.55 9.81
N GLU A 358 7.75 -29.09 10.72
CA GLU A 358 8.74 -29.89 11.42
C GLU A 358 8.10 -30.76 12.52
N TYR A 359 7.29 -30.18 13.39
CA TYR A 359 6.78 -30.84 14.59
C TYR A 359 5.33 -31.31 14.48
N LYS A 360 4.60 -30.95 13.39
CA LYS A 360 3.16 -31.20 13.18
C LYS A 360 2.26 -30.60 14.26
N ARG A 361 2.77 -29.62 14.96
CA ARG A 361 2.08 -28.81 15.98
C ARG A 361 2.66 -27.41 15.99
N VAL A 362 1.85 -26.45 16.31
CA VAL A 362 2.19 -25.02 16.40
C VAL A 362 1.23 -24.38 17.40
N SER A 363 1.57 -23.23 17.97
CA SER A 363 0.63 -22.43 18.77
C SER A 363 -0.58 -22.02 17.91
N ASP A 364 -1.76 -22.00 18.49
CA ASP A 364 -2.98 -21.55 17.79
C ASP A 364 -2.95 -20.03 17.50
N TYR A 365 -2.13 -19.29 18.24
CA TYR A 365 -2.00 -17.84 18.14
C TYR A 365 -0.57 -17.38 18.45
N TYR A 366 -0.04 -16.47 17.63
CA TYR A 366 1.17 -15.69 17.87
C TYR A 366 0.77 -14.22 17.99
N GLY A 367 0.97 -13.64 19.17
CA GLY A 367 0.67 -12.25 19.45
C GLY A 367 1.81 -11.36 19.00
N VAL A 368 1.54 -10.49 18.04
CA VAL A 368 2.48 -9.49 17.56
C VAL A 368 2.43 -8.26 18.47
N ASP A 369 3.58 -7.72 18.78
CA ASP A 369 3.71 -6.52 19.59
C ASP A 369 3.27 -5.26 18.81
N TYR A 370 2.94 -4.19 19.54
CA TYR A 370 2.63 -2.88 18.97
C TYR A 370 3.36 -1.80 19.76
N LYS A 371 3.62 -0.67 19.11
CA LYS A 371 4.23 0.51 19.71
C LYS A 371 3.25 1.67 19.67
N ILE A 372 3.34 2.59 20.64
CA ILE A 372 2.67 3.89 20.61
C ILE A 372 3.73 4.91 20.29
N ILE A 373 3.50 5.71 19.25
CA ILE A 373 4.39 6.79 18.88
C ILE A 373 3.67 8.12 19.12
N ASP A 374 4.25 8.94 19.94
CA ASP A 374 3.87 10.33 20.19
C ASP A 374 5.10 11.24 20.08
N LYS A 375 4.92 12.55 20.20
CA LYS A 375 6.03 13.51 20.07
C LYS A 375 7.16 13.29 21.08
N GLU A 376 6.86 12.71 22.25
CA GLU A 376 7.85 12.52 23.31
C GLU A 376 8.81 11.39 22.95
N ASN A 377 8.29 10.29 22.37
CA ASN A 377 9.07 9.11 22.06
C ASN A 377 9.49 9.00 20.58
N LEU A 378 8.93 9.82 19.68
CA LEU A 378 9.31 9.84 18.25
C LEU A 378 10.83 10.03 18.04
N ARG A 379 11.49 10.82 18.91
CA ARG A 379 12.93 11.12 18.82
C ARG A 379 13.82 10.01 19.36
N ASP A 380 13.27 9.10 20.15
CA ASP A 380 13.99 8.01 20.79
C ASP A 380 13.95 6.71 19.95
N ASP A 381 13.18 6.69 18.87
CA ASP A 381 13.10 5.54 17.98
C ASP A 381 14.23 5.57 16.92
N PRO A 382 15.23 4.66 17.02
CA PRO A 382 16.35 4.63 16.08
C PRO A 382 15.97 4.20 14.64
N GLU A 383 14.74 3.68 14.45
CA GLU A 383 14.21 3.30 13.13
C GLU A 383 13.40 4.42 12.47
N SER A 384 12.98 5.45 13.22
CA SER A 384 12.45 6.67 12.64
C SER A 384 13.59 7.40 11.94
N GLY A 385 13.68 7.33 10.60
CA GLY A 385 14.75 7.92 9.77
C GLY A 385 14.93 9.46 9.89
N ALA A 386 14.62 10.07 11.02
CA ALA A 386 14.80 11.48 11.37
C ALA A 386 16.26 11.78 11.79
N GLY A 387 17.22 11.17 11.13
CA GLY A 387 18.63 11.60 11.16
C GLY A 387 18.85 12.69 10.13
N TYR A 388 18.33 13.89 10.35
CA TYR A 388 18.74 15.05 9.58
C TYR A 388 20.08 15.53 10.14
N GLU A 389 21.13 15.39 9.31
CA GLU A 389 22.38 16.12 9.47
C GLU A 389 22.06 17.64 9.44
N GLU A 390 22.63 18.37 10.43
CA GLU A 390 22.67 19.84 10.48
C GLU A 390 23.47 20.44 9.30
#